data_6a1c62f204d8b7dd72036d71fc9df159
#
_entry.id   6a1c62f204d8b7dd72036d71fc9df159
#
_cell.length_a   1.000
_cell.length_b   1.000
_cell.length_c   1.000
_cell.angle_alpha   90.00
_cell.angle_beta   90.00
_cell.angle_gamma   90.00
#
_symmetry.space_group_name_H-M   'P 1'
#
loop_
_entity.id
_entity.type
_entity.pdbx_description
1 polymer ?
#
loop_
_entity_poly.entity_id
_entity_poly.type
_entity_poly.pdbx_seq_one_letter_code
_entity_poly.pdbx_strand_id
1 'polypeptide(L)'
;MTTTLRLQREAFDSAAEVANLTRGRTDIGAVVTFTGICRADENGEPIATLTLEHYPGMAEAEIVRHVEEAQARWPLLGVTVIHRYGRIVPGEVIVLVVTASSHREAAFAAASFLMDYLKTRAPFWKQVEKGSNKTMIEKTWVDAKAADDAAAARWSAPPSRR
;
A
#
# COMPACT_ATOMS: atom_id res chain seq x y z
N MET A 1 -14.36 11.54 10.23
CA MET A 1 -13.17 10.77 9.85
C MET A 1 -12.60 11.29 8.54
N THR A 2 -11.28 11.30 8.39
CA THR A 2 -10.60 11.80 7.19
C THR A 2 -10.09 10.63 6.35
N THR A 3 -10.51 10.55 5.10
CA THR A 3 -10.02 9.53 4.16
C THR A 3 -9.39 10.21 2.95
N THR A 4 -8.16 9.83 2.65
CA THR A 4 -7.44 10.24 1.44
C THR A 4 -7.06 9.00 0.66
N LEU A 5 -7.46 8.94 -0.60
CA LEU A 5 -7.07 7.87 -1.51
C LEU A 5 -6.59 8.48 -2.82
N ARG A 6 -5.37 8.13 -3.25
CA ARG A 6 -4.82 8.59 -4.52
C ARG A 6 -4.04 7.49 -5.22
N LEU A 7 -4.29 7.34 -6.51
CA LEU A 7 -3.41 6.63 -7.44
C LEU A 7 -2.75 7.69 -8.32
N GLN A 8 -1.43 7.71 -8.36
CA GLN A 8 -0.68 8.75 -9.06
C GLN A 8 0.66 8.25 -9.59
N ARG A 9 1.18 8.91 -10.63
CA ARG A 9 2.53 8.64 -11.17
C ARG A 9 3.61 9.34 -10.36
N GLU A 10 3.31 10.54 -9.86
CA GLU A 10 4.23 11.45 -9.22
C GLU A 10 4.66 10.94 -7.86
N ALA A 11 5.89 11.26 -7.48
CA ALA A 11 6.35 11.08 -6.12
C ALA A 11 5.54 11.94 -5.14
N PHE A 12 5.52 11.54 -3.89
CA PHE A 12 4.84 12.26 -2.82
C PHE A 12 5.71 12.28 -1.56
N ASP A 13 5.45 13.23 -0.68
CA ASP A 13 6.12 13.35 0.61
C ASP A 13 5.29 12.66 1.69
N SER A 14 5.75 11.49 2.14
CA SER A 14 5.07 10.70 3.16
C SER A 14 4.92 11.44 4.50
N ALA A 15 5.91 12.26 4.87
CA ALA A 15 5.86 13.03 6.12
C ALA A 15 4.81 14.14 6.03
N ALA A 16 4.71 14.80 4.90
CA ALA A 16 3.66 15.80 4.66
C ALA A 16 2.26 15.19 4.71
N GLU A 17 2.07 13.99 4.16
CA GLU A 17 0.78 13.30 4.20
C GLU A 17 0.37 12.92 5.64
N VAL A 18 1.31 12.46 6.46
CA VAL A 18 1.07 12.20 7.89
C VAL A 18 0.71 13.50 8.63
N ALA A 19 1.46 14.57 8.39
CA ALA A 19 1.18 15.88 8.98
C ALA A 19 -0.19 16.42 8.57
N ASN A 20 -0.60 16.24 7.32
CA ASN A 20 -1.92 16.65 6.84
C ASN A 20 -3.05 15.89 7.53
N LEU A 21 -2.87 14.58 7.77
CA LEU A 21 -3.87 13.76 8.44
C LEU A 21 -4.05 14.15 9.92
N THR A 22 -2.98 14.55 10.59
CA THR A 22 -2.95 14.78 12.05
C THR A 22 -3.09 16.25 12.45
N ARG A 23 -2.97 17.17 11.51
CA ARG A 23 -2.96 18.61 11.80
C ARG A 23 -4.22 19.06 12.53
N GLY A 24 -4.01 19.65 13.72
CA GLY A 24 -5.10 20.18 14.55
C GLY A 24 -6.02 19.12 15.18
N ARG A 25 -5.65 17.83 15.11
CA ARG A 25 -6.42 16.72 15.66
C ARG A 25 -5.90 16.36 17.06
N THR A 26 -6.79 16.45 18.04
CA THR A 26 -6.49 16.12 19.46
C THR A 26 -7.13 14.80 19.90
N ASP A 27 -7.89 14.18 19.04
CA ASP A 27 -8.56 12.89 19.22
C ASP A 27 -7.72 11.68 18.75
N ILE A 28 -6.69 11.92 17.96
CA ILE A 28 -5.77 10.90 17.48
C ILE A 28 -4.72 10.61 18.55
N GLY A 29 -4.71 9.38 19.04
CA GLY A 29 -3.73 8.88 20.01
C GLY A 29 -2.64 7.99 19.40
N ALA A 30 -2.88 7.47 18.19
CA ALA A 30 -1.94 6.60 17.49
C ALA A 30 -2.01 6.79 15.97
N VAL A 31 -0.85 6.81 15.33
CA VAL A 31 -0.69 6.82 13.88
C VAL A 31 0.29 5.71 13.49
N VAL A 32 -0.10 4.89 12.55
CA VAL A 32 0.77 3.88 11.94
C VAL A 32 0.99 4.25 10.48
N THR A 33 2.24 4.26 10.06
CA THR A 33 2.66 4.58 8.70
C THR A 33 3.41 3.40 8.12
N PHE A 34 2.95 2.89 6.99
CA PHE A 34 3.69 1.95 6.16
C PHE A 34 4.11 2.65 4.87
N THR A 35 5.39 2.53 4.53
CA THR A 35 5.95 3.03 3.28
C THR A 35 6.61 1.87 2.54
N GLY A 36 6.10 1.53 1.36
CA GLY A 36 6.72 0.56 0.46
C GLY A 36 7.68 1.26 -0.49
N ILE A 37 8.90 0.71 -0.61
CA ILE A 37 9.98 1.30 -1.41
C ILE A 37 10.43 0.29 -2.47
N CYS A 38 10.74 0.77 -3.67
CA CYS A 38 11.31 -0.05 -4.73
C CYS A 38 12.72 -0.49 -4.34
N ARG A 39 12.95 -1.81 -4.29
CA ARG A 39 14.27 -2.38 -4.01
C ARG A 39 15.12 -2.41 -5.27
N ALA A 40 16.44 -2.37 -5.10
CA ALA A 40 17.40 -2.50 -6.19
C ALA A 40 17.64 -3.94 -6.64
N ASP A 41 17.06 -4.91 -5.94
CA ASP A 41 17.28 -6.33 -6.15
C ASP A 41 15.99 -7.12 -5.89
N GLU A 42 15.77 -8.19 -6.69
CA GLU A 42 14.73 -9.18 -6.44
C GLU A 42 15.33 -10.58 -6.65
N ASN A 43 15.38 -11.38 -5.56
CA ASN A 43 15.95 -12.74 -5.54
C ASN A 43 17.41 -12.81 -6.01
N GLY A 44 18.24 -11.82 -5.67
CA GLY A 44 19.64 -11.74 -6.05
C GLY A 44 19.90 -11.20 -7.45
N GLU A 45 18.85 -10.76 -8.16
CA GLU A 45 18.97 -10.15 -9.49
C GLU A 45 18.71 -8.64 -9.45
N PRO A 46 19.62 -7.82 -10.01
CA PRO A 46 19.44 -6.38 -10.03
C PRO A 46 18.18 -5.96 -10.78
N ILE A 47 17.46 -5.00 -10.21
CA ILE A 47 16.32 -4.34 -10.83
C ILE A 47 16.76 -2.99 -11.35
N ALA A 48 16.59 -2.74 -12.65
CA ALA A 48 16.80 -1.43 -13.26
C ALA A 48 15.59 -0.53 -13.07
N THR A 49 14.39 -1.07 -13.34
CA THR A 49 13.12 -0.36 -13.16
C THR A 49 12.00 -1.32 -12.79
N LEU A 50 11.04 -0.78 -12.07
CA LEU A 50 9.75 -1.38 -11.79
C LEU A 50 8.68 -0.56 -12.49
N THR A 51 7.82 -1.21 -13.28
CA THR A 51 6.64 -0.57 -13.84
C THR A 51 5.40 -1.21 -13.24
N LEU A 52 4.53 -0.38 -12.68
CA LEU A 52 3.23 -0.78 -12.16
C LEU A 52 2.14 -0.25 -13.07
N GLU A 53 1.24 -1.13 -13.46
CA GLU A 53 0.06 -0.80 -14.24
C GLU A 53 -1.19 -1.16 -13.44
N HIS A 54 -2.27 -0.44 -13.67
CA HIS A 54 -3.56 -0.71 -13.05
C HIS A 54 -4.68 -0.50 -14.07
N TYR A 55 -5.84 -1.07 -13.77
CA TYR A 55 -7.05 -0.82 -14.54
C TYR A 55 -7.76 0.41 -13.96
N PRO A 56 -7.82 1.55 -14.67
CA PRO A 56 -8.46 2.76 -14.17
C PRO A 56 -9.89 2.50 -13.71
N GLY A 57 -10.25 3.03 -12.56
CA GLY A 57 -11.56 2.84 -11.92
C GLY A 57 -11.68 1.55 -11.11
N MET A 58 -11.10 0.43 -11.54
CA MET A 58 -11.18 -0.84 -10.83
C MET A 58 -10.27 -0.86 -9.60
N ALA A 59 -9.02 -0.39 -9.74
CA ALA A 59 -8.08 -0.35 -8.64
C ALA A 59 -8.56 0.60 -7.54
N GLU A 60 -9.03 1.78 -7.91
CA GLU A 60 -9.60 2.75 -6.97
C GLU A 60 -10.80 2.15 -6.23
N ALA A 61 -11.75 1.54 -6.94
CA ALA A 61 -12.95 0.94 -6.35
C ALA A 61 -12.60 -0.17 -5.34
N GLU A 62 -11.64 -1.04 -5.67
CA GLU A 62 -11.18 -2.09 -4.78
C GLU A 62 -10.49 -1.53 -3.53
N ILE A 63 -9.66 -0.51 -3.67
CA ILE A 63 -9.02 0.13 -2.52
C ILE A 63 -10.05 0.83 -1.64
N VAL A 64 -11.00 1.57 -2.22
CA VAL A 64 -12.11 2.19 -1.48
C VAL A 64 -12.85 1.15 -0.66
N ARG A 65 -13.25 0.04 -1.28
CA ARG A 65 -13.98 -1.05 -0.63
C ARG A 65 -13.21 -1.61 0.60
N HIS A 66 -11.91 -1.79 0.48
CA HIS A 66 -11.10 -2.29 1.60
C HIS A 66 -10.88 -1.24 2.69
N VAL A 67 -10.78 0.03 2.32
CA VAL A 67 -10.75 1.12 3.30
C VAL A 67 -12.06 1.19 4.08
N GLU A 68 -13.20 1.10 3.41
CA GLU A 68 -14.51 1.04 4.07
C GLU A 68 -14.65 -0.17 4.98
N GLU A 69 -14.15 -1.33 4.55
CA GLU A 69 -14.13 -2.54 5.38
C GLU A 69 -13.23 -2.36 6.62
N ALA A 70 -12.05 -1.75 6.48
CA ALA A 70 -11.19 -1.45 7.62
C ALA A 70 -11.89 -0.52 8.61
N GLN A 71 -12.60 0.49 8.12
CA GLN A 71 -13.37 1.43 8.93
C GLN A 71 -14.55 0.77 9.65
N ALA A 72 -15.16 -0.24 9.04
CA ALA A 72 -16.21 -1.01 9.69
C ALA A 72 -15.68 -1.96 10.78
N ARG A 73 -14.43 -2.42 10.64
CA ARG A 73 -13.81 -3.36 11.60
C ARG A 73 -13.19 -2.66 12.81
N TRP A 74 -12.62 -1.47 12.61
CA TRP A 74 -11.84 -0.77 13.64
C TRP A 74 -12.25 0.69 13.77
N PRO A 75 -12.17 1.27 14.99
CA PRO A 75 -12.49 2.68 15.23
C PRO A 75 -11.38 3.58 14.68
N LEU A 76 -11.36 3.77 13.38
CA LEU A 76 -10.40 4.63 12.70
C LEU A 76 -10.86 6.08 12.69
N LEU A 77 -9.93 6.99 12.88
CA LEU A 77 -10.11 8.44 12.83
C LEU A 77 -9.57 9.05 11.53
N GLY A 78 -8.71 8.33 10.85
CA GLY A 78 -8.18 8.73 9.57
C GLY A 78 -7.48 7.58 8.83
N VAL A 79 -7.55 7.61 7.50
CA VAL A 79 -6.87 6.69 6.61
C VAL A 79 -6.34 7.46 5.41
N THR A 80 -5.07 7.23 5.08
CA THR A 80 -4.49 7.70 3.82
C THR A 80 -3.89 6.50 3.09
N VAL A 81 -4.28 6.31 1.84
CA VAL A 81 -3.69 5.34 0.92
C VAL A 81 -3.26 6.06 -0.34
N ILE A 82 -1.98 6.03 -0.64
CA ILE A 82 -1.42 6.58 -1.88
C ILE A 82 -0.62 5.48 -2.54
N HIS A 83 -0.93 5.16 -3.78
CA HIS A 83 -0.22 4.16 -4.55
C HIS A 83 0.23 4.75 -5.88
N ARG A 84 1.52 4.61 -6.19
CA ARG A 84 2.07 5.02 -7.48
C ARG A 84 1.85 3.94 -8.52
N TYR A 85 1.74 4.37 -9.76
CA TYR A 85 1.77 3.54 -10.94
C TYR A 85 2.74 4.14 -11.98
N GLY A 86 2.98 3.44 -13.06
CA GLY A 86 3.97 3.81 -14.05
C GLY A 86 5.38 3.39 -13.65
N ARG A 87 6.37 4.03 -14.20
CA ARG A 87 7.79 3.71 -14.03
C ARG A 87 8.30 4.21 -12.68
N ILE A 88 8.93 3.31 -11.93
CA ILE A 88 9.51 3.57 -10.60
C ILE A 88 10.93 2.99 -10.61
N VAL A 89 11.89 3.70 -10.05
CA VAL A 89 13.27 3.25 -9.94
C VAL A 89 13.61 2.84 -8.51
N PRO A 90 14.65 2.00 -8.29
CA PRO A 90 15.10 1.64 -6.95
C PRO A 90 15.32 2.85 -6.04
N GLY A 91 14.85 2.73 -4.79
CA GLY A 91 14.88 3.78 -3.78
C GLY A 91 13.65 4.69 -3.77
N GLU A 92 12.82 4.67 -4.80
CA GLU A 92 11.59 5.47 -4.81
C GLU A 92 10.46 4.81 -4.01
N VAL A 93 9.62 5.63 -3.41
CA VAL A 93 8.41 5.19 -2.71
C VAL A 93 7.37 4.72 -3.71
N ILE A 94 6.77 3.56 -3.46
CA ILE A 94 5.70 2.96 -4.28
C ILE A 94 4.33 3.24 -3.66
N VAL A 95 4.21 3.00 -2.37
CA VAL A 95 2.94 3.02 -1.65
C VAL A 95 3.10 3.60 -0.26
N LEU A 96 2.09 4.32 0.18
CA LEU A 96 1.92 4.82 1.53
C LEU A 96 0.57 4.37 2.06
N VAL A 97 0.57 3.80 3.26
CA VAL A 97 -0.63 3.57 4.05
C VAL A 97 -0.45 4.24 5.40
N VAL A 98 -1.35 5.13 5.76
CA VAL A 98 -1.41 5.76 7.08
C VAL A 98 -2.76 5.45 7.70
N THR A 99 -2.75 4.96 8.91
CA THR A 99 -3.95 4.73 9.71
C THR A 99 -3.85 5.47 11.03
N ALA A 100 -4.90 6.17 11.39
CA ALA A 100 -5.00 6.93 12.63
C ALA A 100 -6.19 6.46 13.47
N SER A 101 -5.97 6.29 14.76
CA SER A 101 -6.98 5.89 15.73
C SER A 101 -6.68 6.51 17.10
N SER A 102 -7.64 6.44 18.03
CA SER A 102 -7.40 6.80 19.43
C SER A 102 -6.40 5.85 20.11
N HIS A 103 -6.33 4.59 19.64
CA HIS A 103 -5.49 3.57 20.24
C HIS A 103 -4.68 2.80 19.19
N ARG A 104 -3.45 2.41 19.58
CA ARG A 104 -2.49 1.75 18.68
C ARG A 104 -2.97 0.42 18.09
N GLU A 105 -3.76 -0.35 18.82
CA GLU A 105 -4.22 -1.68 18.38
C GLU A 105 -5.01 -1.59 17.07
N ALA A 106 -5.99 -0.70 17.01
CA ALA A 106 -6.77 -0.46 15.79
C ALA A 106 -5.93 0.08 14.64
N ALA A 107 -5.00 1.00 14.93
CA ALA A 107 -4.12 1.58 13.91
C ALA A 107 -3.21 0.51 13.28
N PHE A 108 -2.57 -0.35 14.07
CA PHE A 108 -1.75 -1.44 13.55
C PHE A 108 -2.56 -2.49 12.79
N ALA A 109 -3.70 -2.92 13.36
CA ALA A 109 -4.55 -3.92 12.72
C ALA A 109 -5.05 -3.45 11.35
N ALA A 110 -5.53 -2.22 11.26
CA ALA A 110 -6.02 -1.64 10.02
C ALA A 110 -4.90 -1.44 8.97
N ALA A 111 -3.72 -0.98 9.38
CA ALA A 111 -2.59 -0.82 8.47
C ALA A 111 -2.16 -2.19 7.88
N SER A 112 -2.06 -3.21 8.72
CA SER A 112 -1.71 -4.56 8.28
C SER A 112 -2.77 -5.16 7.34
N PHE A 113 -4.05 -4.99 7.68
CA PHE A 113 -5.17 -5.41 6.83
C PHE A 113 -5.13 -4.77 5.45
N LEU A 114 -4.98 -3.44 5.39
CA LEU A 114 -4.92 -2.72 4.12
C LEU A 114 -3.72 -3.16 3.28
N MET A 115 -2.57 -3.38 3.90
CA MET A 115 -1.39 -3.83 3.17
C MET A 115 -1.55 -5.25 2.61
N ASP A 116 -2.16 -6.17 3.37
CA ASP A 116 -2.40 -7.52 2.89
C ASP A 116 -3.33 -7.52 1.66
N TYR A 117 -4.34 -6.65 1.64
CA TYR A 117 -5.21 -6.50 0.48
C TYR A 117 -4.55 -5.79 -0.70
N LEU A 118 -3.79 -4.74 -0.46
CA LEU A 118 -3.03 -4.06 -1.52
C LEU A 118 -2.05 -4.99 -2.22
N LYS A 119 -1.49 -5.96 -1.49
CA LYS A 119 -0.57 -6.97 -2.03
C LYS A 119 -1.26 -8.07 -2.83
N THR A 120 -2.51 -8.42 -2.51
CA THR A 120 -3.17 -9.62 -3.04
C THR A 120 -4.38 -9.33 -3.91
N ARG A 121 -5.13 -8.28 -3.62
CA ARG A 121 -6.43 -8.01 -4.22
C ARG A 121 -6.49 -6.73 -5.05
N ALA A 122 -5.61 -5.78 -4.82
CA ALA A 122 -5.54 -4.60 -5.67
C ALA A 122 -5.06 -5.00 -7.07
N PRO A 123 -5.80 -4.63 -8.14
CA PRO A 123 -5.48 -5.05 -9.50
C PRO A 123 -4.33 -4.21 -10.07
N PHE A 124 -3.13 -4.45 -9.55
CA PHE A 124 -1.88 -3.92 -10.07
C PHE A 124 -1.09 -5.05 -10.73
N TRP A 125 -0.58 -4.76 -11.94
CA TRP A 125 0.37 -5.62 -12.64
C TRP A 125 1.77 -5.04 -12.47
N LYS A 126 2.70 -5.90 -12.08
CA LYS A 126 4.09 -5.56 -11.86
C LYS A 126 4.94 -6.10 -13.00
N GLN A 127 5.65 -5.21 -13.68
CA GLN A 127 6.67 -5.56 -14.64
C GLN A 127 8.03 -5.09 -14.12
N VAL A 128 9.00 -5.97 -14.14
CA VAL A 128 10.37 -5.69 -13.70
C VAL A 128 11.31 -5.70 -14.90
N GLU A 129 12.11 -4.66 -15.05
CA GLU A 129 13.23 -4.63 -15.97
C GLU A 129 14.49 -5.01 -15.21
N LYS A 130 15.06 -6.18 -15.55
CA LYS A 130 16.31 -6.69 -15.01
C LYS A 130 17.44 -6.38 -15.96
N GLY A 131 18.61 -6.02 -15.46
CA GLY A 131 19.79 -5.85 -16.31
C GLY A 131 20.94 -5.14 -15.62
N SER A 132 22.11 -5.76 -15.68
CA SER A 132 23.39 -5.16 -15.35
C SER A 132 24.09 -4.53 -16.57
N ASN A 133 23.56 -4.71 -17.79
CA ASN A 133 24.11 -4.15 -19.04
C ASN A 133 22.98 -3.70 -19.96
N LYS A 134 23.20 -2.56 -20.61
CA LYS A 134 22.26 -1.87 -21.52
C LYS A 134 21.72 -2.68 -22.71
N THR A 135 22.08 -3.94 -22.87
CA THR A 135 21.82 -4.74 -24.06
C THR A 135 20.75 -5.82 -23.90
N MET A 136 20.31 -6.16 -22.70
CA MET A 136 19.24 -7.16 -22.48
C MET A 136 18.32 -6.70 -21.35
N ILE A 137 17.21 -6.10 -21.72
CA ILE A 137 16.10 -5.77 -20.82
C ILE A 137 15.15 -6.96 -20.87
N GLU A 138 15.14 -7.76 -19.82
CA GLU A 138 14.13 -8.80 -19.64
C GLU A 138 12.95 -8.21 -18.88
N LYS A 139 11.80 -8.17 -19.55
CA LYS A 139 10.53 -7.72 -18.96
C LYS A 139 9.78 -8.94 -18.49
N THR A 140 9.58 -9.05 -17.18
CA THR A 140 8.86 -10.16 -16.56
C THR A 140 7.70 -9.67 -15.73
N TRP A 141 6.51 -10.22 -15.96
CA TRP A 141 5.38 -10.06 -15.07
C TRP A 141 5.60 -10.88 -13.80
N VAL A 142 5.34 -10.28 -12.65
CA VAL A 142 5.55 -10.93 -11.35
C VAL A 142 4.20 -11.15 -10.67
N ASP A 143 3.90 -12.42 -10.38
CA ASP A 143 2.70 -12.81 -9.64
C ASP A 143 2.80 -12.46 -8.15
N ALA A 144 1.64 -12.37 -7.48
CA ALA A 144 1.58 -12.22 -6.03
C ALA A 144 2.26 -13.42 -5.35
N LYS A 145 2.99 -13.15 -4.27
CA LYS A 145 3.67 -14.20 -3.51
C LYS A 145 2.66 -14.99 -2.69
N ALA A 146 2.81 -16.31 -2.61
CA ALA A 146 1.97 -17.18 -1.77
C ALA A 146 1.91 -16.75 -0.30
N ALA A 147 2.99 -16.15 0.22
CA ALA A 147 3.02 -15.57 1.57
C ALA A 147 2.06 -14.38 1.73
N ASP A 148 1.87 -13.58 0.68
CA ASP A 148 0.93 -12.45 0.70
C ASP A 148 -0.53 -12.97 0.72
N ASP A 149 -0.84 -14.03 -0.01
CA ASP A 149 -2.15 -14.68 0.02
C ASP A 149 -2.48 -15.28 1.39
N ALA A 150 -1.51 -15.93 2.02
CA ALA A 150 -1.65 -16.48 3.37
C ALA A 150 -1.86 -15.37 4.42
N ALA A 151 -1.16 -14.24 4.29
CA ALA A 151 -1.35 -13.08 5.16
C ALA A 151 -2.75 -12.47 5.00
N ALA A 152 -3.25 -12.34 3.78
CA ALA A 152 -4.61 -11.84 3.53
C ALA A 152 -5.70 -12.80 4.04
N ALA A 153 -5.49 -14.11 3.97
CA ALA A 153 -6.46 -15.14 4.40
C ALA A 153 -6.83 -15.03 5.90
N ARG A 154 -5.95 -14.54 6.76
CA ARG A 154 -6.23 -14.34 8.21
C ARG A 154 -7.39 -13.37 8.48
N TRP A 155 -7.72 -12.50 7.53
CA TRP A 155 -8.78 -11.51 7.68
C TRP A 155 -10.15 -11.99 7.23
N SER A 156 -10.23 -13.20 6.66
CA SER A 156 -11.48 -13.80 6.16
C SER A 156 -12.47 -14.18 7.27
N ALA A 157 -11.99 -14.35 8.52
CA ALA A 157 -12.84 -14.57 9.68
C ALA A 157 -13.42 -13.24 10.19
N PRO A 158 -14.70 -13.20 10.61
CA PRO A 158 -15.25 -12.02 11.26
C PRO A 158 -14.47 -11.72 12.55
N PRO A 159 -14.33 -10.44 12.94
CA PRO A 159 -13.66 -10.09 14.18
C PRO A 159 -14.38 -10.78 15.37
N SER A 160 -13.61 -11.45 16.21
CA SER A 160 -14.16 -12.02 17.44
C SER A 160 -14.68 -10.89 18.31
N ARG A 161 -15.97 -10.90 18.59
CA ARG A 161 -16.54 -9.98 19.57
C ARG A 161 -15.93 -10.31 20.94
N ARG A 162 -15.14 -9.40 21.46
CA ARG A 162 -14.80 -9.35 22.89
C ARG A 162 -15.67 -8.32 23.58
#